data_8d3521f7a7d8106bfd466fd73c95f451
#
_entry.id   8d3521f7a7d8106bfd466fd73c95f451
#
_cell.length_a   1.000
_cell.length_b   1.000
_cell.length_c   1.000
_cell.angle_alpha   90.00
_cell.angle_beta   90.00
_cell.angle_gamma   90.00
#
_symmetry.space_group_name_H-M   'P 1'
#
loop_
_entity.id
_entity.type
_entity.pdbx_description
1 polymer ?
#
loop_
_entity_poly.entity_id
_entity_poly.type
_entity_poly.pdbx_seq_one_letter_code
_entity_poly.pdbx_strand_id
1 'polypeptide(L)'
;MRATVCCVRLSMVMCSWGGDIFLFMKKLVFFLCLFVPCVSWAVTRPHTGPDTLAMSVPDMSAVRLSVQDRTSPYYYPVLMDRYLRRDTTLTADDYRYLYLGYSFQEDYNPYRVSFYNTAIDTLYNRCSHTPEECKELVRYAHRILADNPFDLRRMAVLVYANNLLDNESEVLFWQARIHHLVDAIISTGDGCTPETAWYIIEPVHAYDLLNTLGVIAESYDFCPPCYDYIQVYDLIGNARGFY
;
A
#
# COMPACT_ATOMS: atom_id res chain seq x y z
N MET A 1 0.72 25.09 -8.10
CA MET A 1 0.90 24.09 -9.19
C MET A 1 -0.17 23.04 -9.00
N ARG A 2 -1.04 22.85 -9.98
CA ARG A 2 -2.14 21.90 -9.92
C ARG A 2 -1.56 20.50 -10.13
N ALA A 3 -1.77 19.60 -9.19
CA ALA A 3 -1.53 18.17 -9.41
C ALA A 3 -2.59 17.71 -10.43
N THR A 4 -2.17 17.48 -11.66
CA THR A 4 -3.03 16.93 -12.71
C THR A 4 -2.93 15.43 -12.59
N VAL A 5 -3.97 14.78 -12.07
CA VAL A 5 -4.09 13.33 -12.10
C VAL A 5 -4.39 12.93 -13.54
N CYS A 6 -3.47 12.22 -14.17
CA CYS A 6 -3.59 11.77 -15.55
C CYS A 6 -4.03 10.31 -15.59
N CYS A 7 -5.14 10.06 -16.27
CA CYS A 7 -5.75 8.74 -16.46
C CYS A 7 -4.89 7.85 -17.36
N VAL A 8 -4.45 6.70 -16.92
CA VAL A 8 -3.85 5.66 -17.77
C VAL A 8 -4.79 4.46 -17.84
N ARG A 9 -5.29 4.23 -19.05
CA ARG A 9 -6.11 3.08 -19.43
C ARG A 9 -5.22 1.83 -19.52
N LEU A 10 -5.25 0.95 -18.52
CA LEU A 10 -4.65 -0.39 -18.63
C LEU A 10 -5.63 -1.33 -19.33
N SER A 11 -5.31 -1.70 -20.55
CA SER A 11 -5.97 -2.79 -21.25
C SER A 11 -5.47 -4.13 -20.68
N MET A 12 -6.30 -4.78 -19.88
CA MET A 12 -6.07 -6.18 -19.52
C MET A 12 -6.31 -7.07 -20.75
N VAL A 13 -5.26 -7.71 -21.20
CA VAL A 13 -5.37 -8.84 -22.11
C VAL A 13 -5.84 -10.05 -21.30
N MET A 14 -7.13 -10.38 -21.41
CA MET A 14 -7.69 -11.62 -20.91
C MET A 14 -7.18 -12.77 -21.75
N CYS A 15 -6.26 -13.55 -21.22
CA CYS A 15 -5.93 -14.87 -21.79
C CYS A 15 -7.02 -15.86 -21.36
N SER A 16 -7.86 -16.23 -22.34
CA SER A 16 -8.88 -17.27 -22.23
C SER A 16 -8.20 -18.64 -22.08
N TRP A 17 -8.25 -19.22 -20.87
CA TRP A 17 -7.95 -20.64 -20.66
C TRP A 17 -9.13 -21.34 -19.99
N GLY A 18 -9.45 -22.51 -20.59
CA GLY A 18 -10.70 -23.26 -20.47
C GLY A 18 -11.16 -23.69 -19.07
N GLY A 19 -12.42 -23.97 -19.04
CA GLY A 19 -13.38 -24.17 -17.94
C GLY A 19 -13.16 -25.29 -16.92
N ASP A 20 -12.05 -26.01 -16.87
CA ASP A 20 -11.94 -27.21 -16.00
C ASP A 20 -11.22 -27.00 -14.68
N ILE A 21 -10.43 -25.92 -14.54
CA ILE A 21 -9.70 -25.59 -13.30
C ILE A 21 -10.64 -25.02 -12.24
N PHE A 22 -11.69 -24.34 -12.64
CA PHE A 22 -12.66 -23.71 -11.74
C PHE A 22 -13.51 -24.72 -10.95
N LEU A 23 -13.76 -25.89 -11.54
CA LEU A 23 -14.55 -26.96 -10.90
C LEU A 23 -13.72 -27.76 -9.88
N PHE A 24 -12.40 -27.87 -10.10
CA PHE A 24 -11.49 -28.59 -9.19
C PHE A 24 -11.19 -27.77 -7.92
N MET A 25 -11.03 -26.46 -8.04
CA MET A 25 -10.85 -25.57 -6.87
C MET A 25 -12.09 -25.51 -5.99
N LYS A 26 -13.31 -25.52 -6.54
CA LYS A 26 -14.55 -25.55 -5.72
C LYS A 26 -14.67 -26.82 -4.87
N LYS A 27 -14.18 -27.96 -5.34
CA LYS A 27 -14.23 -29.23 -4.58
C LYS A 27 -13.14 -29.30 -3.49
N LEU A 28 -11.98 -28.68 -3.70
CA LEU A 28 -10.89 -28.67 -2.72
C LEU A 28 -11.22 -27.72 -1.53
N VAL A 29 -11.85 -26.60 -1.81
CA VAL A 29 -12.28 -25.65 -0.76
C VAL A 29 -13.38 -26.23 0.11
N PHE A 30 -14.26 -27.06 -0.45
CA PHE A 30 -15.38 -27.67 0.29
C PHE A 30 -14.93 -28.75 1.28
N PHE A 31 -13.79 -29.41 1.05
CA PHE A 31 -13.27 -30.46 1.92
C PHE A 31 -12.38 -29.94 3.06
N LEU A 32 -11.79 -28.74 2.90
CA LEU A 32 -10.97 -28.09 3.95
C LEU A 32 -11.81 -27.34 5.00
N CYS A 33 -13.06 -26.99 4.69
CA CYS A 33 -13.93 -26.26 5.62
C CYS A 33 -14.56 -27.11 6.73
N LEU A 34 -14.38 -28.44 6.73
CA LEU A 34 -15.02 -29.33 7.71
C LEU A 34 -14.21 -29.59 9.00
N PHE A 35 -12.98 -29.07 9.10
CA PHE A 35 -12.12 -29.33 10.28
C PHE A 35 -11.41 -28.09 10.86
N VAL A 36 -11.85 -26.88 10.51
CA VAL A 36 -11.38 -25.70 11.23
C VAL A 36 -12.44 -25.31 12.25
N PRO A 37 -12.17 -25.40 13.56
CA PRO A 37 -13.09 -24.83 14.54
C PRO A 37 -13.27 -23.35 14.18
N CYS A 38 -14.54 -22.92 14.08
CA CYS A 38 -14.93 -21.51 13.95
C CYS A 38 -14.29 -20.68 15.07
N VAL A 39 -13.04 -20.28 14.89
CA VAL A 39 -12.53 -19.12 15.57
C VAL A 39 -13.13 -17.97 14.76
N SER A 40 -14.21 -17.43 15.27
CA SER A 40 -14.72 -16.13 14.83
C SER A 40 -13.56 -15.16 14.98
N TRP A 41 -12.84 -14.90 13.89
CA TRP A 41 -12.04 -13.71 13.76
C TRP A 41 -13.06 -12.56 13.66
N ALA A 42 -13.59 -12.19 14.82
CA ALA A 42 -14.03 -10.83 14.97
C ALA A 42 -12.79 -10.02 14.56
N VAL A 43 -12.90 -9.23 13.48
CA VAL A 43 -12.03 -8.12 13.23
C VAL A 43 -12.29 -7.14 14.37
N THR A 44 -11.83 -7.52 15.56
CA THR A 44 -11.56 -6.56 16.62
C THR A 44 -10.40 -5.74 16.08
N ARG A 45 -10.69 -4.49 15.71
CA ARG A 45 -9.66 -3.49 15.56
C ARG A 45 -8.75 -3.60 16.80
N PRO A 46 -7.52 -4.10 16.70
CA PRO A 46 -6.61 -3.99 17.80
C PRO A 46 -6.00 -2.60 17.69
N HIS A 47 -5.92 -1.97 18.77
CA HIS A 47 -5.19 -0.77 19.12
C HIS A 47 -6.03 0.49 19.35
N THR A 48 -6.56 0.55 20.55
CA THR A 48 -6.51 1.78 21.35
C THR A 48 -5.13 1.81 22.06
N GLY A 49 -4.06 1.92 21.30
CA GLY A 49 -2.74 2.31 21.81
C GLY A 49 -2.61 3.82 21.71
N PRO A 50 -1.72 4.46 22.49
CA PRO A 50 -1.53 5.90 22.47
C PRO A 50 -1.04 6.47 21.12
N ASP A 51 -0.80 5.64 20.10
CA ASP A 51 -0.22 6.01 18.80
C ASP A 51 -1.21 5.94 17.62
N THR A 52 -2.53 5.80 17.87
CA THR A 52 -3.50 5.88 16.76
C THR A 52 -3.78 7.33 16.40
N LEU A 53 -3.43 7.72 15.17
CA LEU A 53 -3.79 9.03 14.61
C LEU A 53 -5.31 9.22 14.62
N ALA A 54 -5.77 10.34 15.16
CA ALA A 54 -7.14 10.77 14.93
C ALA A 54 -7.31 11.08 13.44
N MET A 55 -8.38 10.53 12.84
CA MET A 55 -8.71 10.82 11.45
C MET A 55 -8.98 12.33 11.29
N SER A 56 -8.28 12.96 10.38
CA SER A 56 -8.45 14.39 10.05
C SER A 56 -7.98 14.67 8.63
N VAL A 57 -8.78 15.42 7.89
CA VAL A 57 -8.39 15.91 6.56
C VAL A 57 -7.16 16.80 6.70
N PRO A 58 -6.07 16.54 5.96
CA PRO A 58 -4.83 17.28 6.12
C PRO A 58 -4.94 18.69 5.49
N ASP A 59 -4.47 19.70 6.23
CA ASP A 59 -4.11 20.98 5.62
C ASP A 59 -2.74 20.83 4.93
N MET A 60 -2.77 20.60 3.62
CA MET A 60 -1.55 20.41 2.83
C MET A 60 -0.62 21.64 2.84
N SER A 61 -1.16 22.84 3.08
CA SER A 61 -0.32 24.05 3.24
C SER A 61 0.45 24.01 4.55
N ALA A 62 -0.21 23.62 5.64
CA ALA A 62 0.45 23.43 6.93
C ALA A 62 1.47 22.28 6.90
N VAL A 63 1.14 21.16 6.22
CA VAL A 63 2.09 20.05 6.01
C VAL A 63 3.32 20.56 5.28
N ARG A 64 3.15 21.29 4.16
CA ARG A 64 4.25 21.84 3.37
C ARG A 64 5.17 22.72 4.23
N LEU A 65 4.60 23.65 4.99
CA LEU A 65 5.38 24.52 5.85
C LEU A 65 6.17 23.72 6.89
N SER A 66 5.51 22.75 7.55
CA SER A 66 6.15 21.94 8.59
C SER A 66 7.32 21.10 8.06
N VAL A 67 7.18 20.51 6.86
CA VAL A 67 8.24 19.65 6.29
C VAL A 67 9.40 20.43 5.68
N GLN A 68 9.21 21.73 5.41
CA GLN A 68 10.25 22.62 4.89
C GLN A 68 10.97 23.43 5.98
N ASP A 69 10.37 23.58 7.16
CA ASP A 69 10.96 24.33 8.26
C ASP A 69 11.98 23.47 9.01
N ARG A 70 13.25 23.95 9.03
CA ARG A 70 14.36 23.28 9.72
C ARG A 70 14.19 23.20 11.24
N THR A 71 13.33 24.02 11.82
CA THR A 71 13.06 24.04 13.27
C THR A 71 11.87 23.14 13.65
N SER A 72 11.14 22.67 12.66
CA SER A 72 10.01 21.77 12.86
C SER A 72 10.46 20.36 13.25
N PRO A 73 9.76 19.69 14.18
CA PRO A 73 9.98 18.26 14.44
C PRO A 73 9.73 17.39 13.21
N TYR A 74 8.96 17.90 12.25
CA TYR A 74 8.59 17.20 11.00
C TYR A 74 9.44 17.63 9.80
N TYR A 75 10.62 18.25 10.03
CA TYR A 75 11.52 18.62 8.93
C TYR A 75 11.88 17.39 8.08
N TYR A 76 11.51 17.43 6.79
CA TYR A 76 11.53 16.25 5.92
C TYR A 76 12.88 15.53 5.86
N PRO A 77 14.03 16.21 5.66
CA PRO A 77 15.32 15.53 5.59
C PRO A 77 15.66 14.72 6.84
N VAL A 78 15.26 15.19 8.02
CA VAL A 78 15.49 14.49 9.30
C VAL A 78 14.54 13.29 9.41
N LEU A 79 13.26 13.45 9.07
CA LEU A 79 12.31 12.33 9.08
C LEU A 79 12.73 11.23 8.10
N MET A 80 13.15 11.61 6.88
CA MET A 80 13.58 10.65 5.87
C MET A 80 14.87 9.93 6.29
N ASP A 81 15.84 10.60 6.88
CA ASP A 81 17.06 9.98 7.42
C ASP A 81 16.73 8.95 8.50
N ARG A 82 15.84 9.29 9.45
CA ARG A 82 15.34 8.36 10.48
C ARG A 82 14.65 7.15 9.85
N TYR A 83 13.76 7.38 8.87
CA TYR A 83 13.05 6.33 8.14
C TYR A 83 14.01 5.38 7.42
N LEU A 84 15.01 5.90 6.69
CA LEU A 84 15.99 5.10 5.97
C LEU A 84 16.91 4.30 6.91
N ARG A 85 17.23 4.83 8.08
CA ARG A 85 18.00 4.15 9.15
C ARG A 85 17.19 3.12 9.94
N ARG A 86 15.94 2.89 9.58
CA ARG A 86 15.05 1.95 10.27
C ARG A 86 14.79 2.32 11.72
N ASP A 87 14.69 3.62 12.03
CA ASP A 87 14.36 4.10 13.37
C ASP A 87 12.95 3.64 13.77
N THR A 88 12.87 2.78 14.79
CA THR A 88 11.61 2.21 15.28
C THR A 88 10.88 3.16 16.25
N THR A 89 11.43 4.33 16.53
CA THR A 89 10.80 5.35 17.39
C THR A 89 10.01 6.39 16.62
N LEU A 90 9.89 6.23 15.29
CA LEU A 90 9.01 7.08 14.47
C LEU A 90 7.56 6.89 14.92
N THR A 91 6.92 7.99 15.26
CA THR A 91 5.51 8.03 15.66
C THR A 91 4.57 7.96 14.46
N ALA A 92 3.29 7.75 14.70
CA ALA A 92 2.27 7.79 13.65
C ALA A 92 2.18 9.17 12.97
N ASP A 93 2.36 10.26 13.72
CA ASP A 93 2.47 11.62 13.16
C ASP A 93 3.72 11.77 12.28
N ASP A 94 4.87 11.24 12.71
CA ASP A 94 6.10 11.24 11.89
C ASP A 94 5.86 10.56 10.53
N TYR A 95 5.19 9.41 10.52
CA TYR A 95 4.82 8.71 9.28
C TYR A 95 3.84 9.50 8.42
N ARG A 96 2.86 10.17 9.03
CA ARG A 96 1.91 11.00 8.30
C ARG A 96 2.59 12.18 7.62
N TYR A 97 3.44 12.92 8.34
CA TYR A 97 4.20 14.04 7.76
C TYR A 97 5.25 13.57 6.75
N LEU A 98 5.86 12.42 6.97
CA LEU A 98 6.81 11.82 6.03
C LEU A 98 6.12 11.44 4.72
N TYR A 99 4.98 10.76 4.79
CA TYR A 99 4.22 10.32 3.62
C TYR A 99 3.68 11.50 2.82
N LEU A 100 2.90 12.38 3.46
CA LEU A 100 2.31 13.54 2.78
C LEU A 100 3.39 14.54 2.34
N GLY A 101 4.44 14.71 3.14
CA GLY A 101 5.54 15.62 2.87
C GLY A 101 6.39 15.24 1.68
N TYR A 102 6.38 13.96 1.26
CA TYR A 102 7.08 13.51 0.06
C TYR A 102 6.59 14.23 -1.20
N SER A 103 5.30 14.54 -1.29
CA SER A 103 4.71 15.26 -2.41
C SER A 103 5.28 16.68 -2.63
N PHE A 104 6.00 17.24 -1.65
CA PHE A 104 6.64 18.55 -1.71
C PHE A 104 8.14 18.49 -1.97
N GLN A 105 8.70 17.31 -2.18
CA GLN A 105 10.12 17.17 -2.49
C GLN A 105 10.39 17.44 -3.97
N GLU A 106 11.61 17.92 -4.28
CA GLU A 106 12.00 18.29 -5.65
C GLU A 106 12.00 17.10 -6.62
N ASP A 107 12.32 15.92 -6.12
CA ASP A 107 12.40 14.68 -6.89
C ASP A 107 11.09 13.88 -6.88
N TYR A 108 10.02 14.41 -6.27
CA TYR A 108 8.73 13.74 -6.24
C TYR A 108 8.18 13.49 -7.65
N ASN A 109 7.85 12.24 -7.92
CA ASN A 109 7.21 11.81 -9.16
C ASN A 109 6.23 10.68 -8.86
N PRO A 110 4.90 10.94 -8.89
CA PRO A 110 3.86 9.94 -8.58
C PRO A 110 3.77 8.81 -9.60
N TYR A 111 4.44 8.94 -10.74
CA TYR A 111 4.49 7.94 -11.81
C TYR A 111 5.90 7.38 -12.01
N ARG A 112 6.73 7.43 -11.00
CA ARG A 112 8.11 6.92 -11.07
C ARG A 112 8.12 5.43 -11.41
N VAL A 113 8.89 5.08 -12.43
CA VAL A 113 9.08 3.69 -12.86
C VAL A 113 10.55 3.35 -12.70
N SER A 114 10.85 2.37 -11.86
CA SER A 114 12.22 1.88 -11.72
C SER A 114 12.62 0.97 -12.87
N PHE A 115 13.88 1.02 -13.25
CA PHE A 115 14.47 0.12 -14.24
C PHE A 115 14.28 -1.37 -13.89
N TYR A 116 14.15 -1.68 -12.60
CA TYR A 116 14.01 -3.06 -12.10
C TYR A 116 12.58 -3.58 -12.10
N ASN A 117 11.55 -2.75 -12.40
CA ASN A 117 10.15 -3.16 -12.31
C ASN A 117 9.83 -4.39 -13.17
N THR A 118 10.26 -4.41 -14.44
CA THR A 118 10.01 -5.56 -15.32
C THR A 118 10.66 -6.84 -14.80
N ALA A 119 11.89 -6.75 -14.28
CA ALA A 119 12.63 -7.90 -13.78
C ALA A 119 11.94 -8.49 -12.52
N ILE A 120 11.59 -7.66 -11.56
CA ILE A 120 10.94 -8.12 -10.33
C ILE A 120 9.55 -8.67 -10.61
N ASP A 121 8.75 -8.03 -11.48
CA ASP A 121 7.40 -8.48 -11.81
C ASP A 121 7.42 -9.81 -12.58
N THR A 122 8.34 -9.98 -13.52
CA THR A 122 8.54 -11.24 -14.24
C THR A 122 8.93 -12.38 -13.29
N LEU A 123 9.77 -12.09 -12.31
CA LEU A 123 10.19 -13.09 -11.33
C LEU A 123 9.06 -13.39 -10.35
N TYR A 124 8.44 -12.36 -9.76
CA TYR A 124 7.42 -12.50 -8.73
C TYR A 124 6.14 -13.23 -9.21
N ASN A 125 5.78 -13.08 -10.49
CA ASN A 125 4.57 -13.70 -11.06
C ASN A 125 4.72 -15.21 -11.36
N ARG A 126 5.84 -15.84 -11.00
CA ARG A 126 5.99 -17.30 -11.10
C ARG A 126 5.19 -18.00 -10.00
N CYS A 127 4.76 -19.23 -10.27
CA CYS A 127 3.94 -20.00 -9.33
C CYS A 127 4.68 -20.42 -8.05
N SER A 128 6.01 -20.51 -8.11
CA SER A 128 6.85 -20.88 -6.96
C SER A 128 8.24 -20.26 -7.12
N HIS A 129 8.95 -20.11 -6.00
CA HIS A 129 10.27 -19.50 -5.97
C HIS A 129 11.26 -20.36 -5.21
N THR A 130 12.47 -20.51 -5.77
CA THR A 130 13.60 -21.07 -5.04
C THR A 130 14.17 -20.05 -4.04
N PRO A 131 14.98 -20.48 -3.05
CA PRO A 131 15.65 -19.54 -2.15
C PRO A 131 16.53 -18.51 -2.88
N GLU A 132 17.17 -18.89 -3.99
CA GLU A 132 17.96 -18.01 -4.83
C GLU A 132 17.11 -16.95 -5.51
N GLU A 133 15.95 -17.35 -6.05
CA GLU A 133 14.98 -16.41 -6.64
C GLU A 133 14.39 -15.46 -5.58
N CYS A 134 14.15 -15.95 -4.36
CA CYS A 134 13.74 -15.09 -3.26
C CYS A 134 14.81 -14.03 -2.91
N LYS A 135 16.08 -14.38 -2.90
CA LYS A 135 17.19 -13.43 -2.70
C LYS A 135 17.26 -12.39 -3.84
N GLU A 136 16.97 -12.80 -5.08
CA GLU A 136 16.87 -11.88 -6.21
C GLU A 136 15.68 -10.92 -6.06
N LEU A 137 14.52 -11.40 -5.64
CA LEU A 137 13.35 -10.56 -5.33
C LEU A 137 13.69 -9.52 -4.26
N VAL A 138 14.35 -9.93 -3.17
CA VAL A 138 14.82 -9.02 -2.12
C VAL A 138 15.76 -7.96 -2.70
N ARG A 139 16.73 -8.36 -3.51
CA ARG A 139 17.69 -7.45 -4.12
C ARG A 139 17.02 -6.41 -5.03
N TYR A 140 16.09 -6.84 -5.90
CA TYR A 140 15.36 -5.93 -6.79
C TYR A 140 14.45 -4.98 -6.00
N ALA A 141 13.70 -5.51 -5.02
CA ALA A 141 12.82 -4.71 -4.20
C ALA A 141 13.57 -3.58 -3.46
N HIS A 142 14.73 -3.89 -2.86
CA HIS A 142 15.57 -2.87 -2.23
C HIS A 142 16.08 -1.80 -3.20
N ARG A 143 16.40 -2.17 -4.44
CA ARG A 143 16.81 -1.19 -5.44
C ARG A 143 15.68 -0.26 -5.85
N ILE A 144 14.47 -0.81 -5.98
CA ILE A 144 13.29 0.00 -6.30
C ILE A 144 12.94 0.92 -5.11
N LEU A 145 12.99 0.42 -3.88
CA LEU A 145 12.74 1.20 -2.68
C LEU A 145 13.79 2.29 -2.40
N ALA A 146 15.00 2.17 -2.96
CA ALA A 146 15.99 3.24 -2.92
C ALA A 146 15.59 4.42 -3.82
N ASP A 147 14.88 4.16 -4.92
CA ASP A 147 14.36 5.17 -5.84
C ASP A 147 12.97 5.69 -5.39
N ASN A 148 12.12 4.79 -4.91
CA ASN A 148 10.78 5.08 -4.41
C ASN A 148 10.59 4.48 -3.02
N PRO A 149 10.83 5.23 -1.93
CA PRO A 149 10.85 4.71 -0.57
C PRO A 149 9.46 4.33 -0.02
N PHE A 150 8.38 4.67 -0.71
CA PHE A 150 6.99 4.42 -0.29
C PHE A 150 6.26 3.38 -1.16
N ASP A 151 6.94 2.65 -2.03
CA ASP A 151 6.35 1.59 -2.86
C ASP A 151 5.87 0.42 -1.99
N LEU A 152 4.57 0.43 -1.65
CA LEU A 152 3.93 -0.58 -0.80
C LEU A 152 4.00 -1.99 -1.41
N ARG A 153 3.93 -2.10 -2.75
CA ARG A 153 4.02 -3.39 -3.44
C ARG A 153 5.39 -4.03 -3.27
N ARG A 154 6.46 -3.23 -3.36
CA ARG A 154 7.83 -3.75 -3.18
C ARG A 154 8.11 -4.12 -1.73
N MET A 155 7.52 -3.42 -0.78
CA MET A 155 7.54 -3.84 0.63
C MET A 155 6.80 -5.17 0.82
N ALA A 156 5.64 -5.38 0.18
CA ALA A 156 4.93 -6.65 0.23
C ALA A 156 5.75 -7.80 -0.40
N VAL A 157 6.48 -7.55 -1.50
CA VAL A 157 7.43 -8.53 -2.06
C VAL A 157 8.54 -8.88 -1.07
N LEU A 158 9.04 -7.89 -0.29
CA LEU A 158 10.04 -8.15 0.77
C LEU A 158 9.46 -9.02 1.89
N VAL A 159 8.22 -8.78 2.31
CA VAL A 159 7.52 -9.65 3.27
C VAL A 159 7.42 -11.07 2.74
N TYR A 160 6.95 -11.23 1.51
CA TYR A 160 6.79 -12.54 0.86
C TYR A 160 8.13 -13.30 0.74
N ALA A 161 9.15 -12.66 0.16
CA ALA A 161 10.43 -13.32 -0.11
C ALA A 161 11.18 -13.66 1.19
N ASN A 162 11.15 -12.77 2.20
CA ASN A 162 11.78 -13.04 3.49
C ASN A 162 11.04 -14.12 4.28
N ASN A 163 9.70 -14.24 4.14
CA ASN A 163 8.96 -15.34 4.73
C ASN A 163 9.39 -16.70 4.16
N LEU A 164 9.62 -16.79 2.85
CA LEU A 164 10.14 -18.01 2.21
C LEU A 164 11.62 -18.30 2.55
N LEU A 165 12.36 -17.29 3.01
CA LEU A 165 13.76 -17.40 3.47
C LEU A 165 13.86 -17.62 4.98
N ASP A 166 12.75 -17.82 5.69
CA ASP A 166 12.67 -17.96 7.15
C ASP A 166 13.32 -16.78 7.91
N ASN A 167 13.27 -15.57 7.32
CA ASN A 167 13.84 -14.35 7.91
C ASN A 167 12.78 -13.53 8.63
N GLU A 168 12.32 -14.03 9.78
CA GLU A 168 11.20 -13.47 10.54
C GLU A 168 11.40 -11.99 10.92
N SER A 169 12.60 -11.59 11.26
CA SER A 169 12.89 -10.20 11.65
C SER A 169 12.63 -9.20 10.52
N GLU A 170 12.99 -9.55 9.27
CA GLU A 170 12.70 -8.72 8.10
C GLU A 170 11.19 -8.74 7.75
N VAL A 171 10.53 -9.89 7.90
CA VAL A 171 9.08 -9.99 7.71
C VAL A 171 8.36 -9.01 8.64
N LEU A 172 8.62 -9.06 9.93
CA LEU A 172 8.00 -8.18 10.93
C LEU A 172 8.32 -6.70 10.66
N PHE A 173 9.57 -6.39 10.31
CA PHE A 173 9.97 -5.02 9.99
C PHE A 173 9.19 -4.44 8.80
N TRP A 174 9.10 -5.18 7.69
CA TRP A 174 8.41 -4.69 6.49
C TRP A 174 6.89 -4.66 6.66
N GLN A 175 6.32 -5.61 7.40
CA GLN A 175 4.89 -5.58 7.78
C GLN A 175 4.56 -4.34 8.62
N ALA A 176 5.37 -4.04 9.63
CA ALA A 176 5.17 -2.85 10.46
C ALA A 176 5.26 -1.56 9.62
N ARG A 177 6.22 -1.50 8.69
CA ARG A 177 6.39 -0.33 7.80
C ARG A 177 5.20 -0.13 6.87
N ILE A 178 4.69 -1.20 6.25
CA ILE A 178 3.46 -1.14 5.44
C ILE A 178 2.30 -0.64 6.31
N HIS A 179 2.16 -1.19 7.53
CA HIS A 179 1.08 -0.82 8.45
C HIS A 179 1.09 0.67 8.76
N HIS A 180 2.23 1.21 9.17
CA HIS A 180 2.36 2.65 9.47
C HIS A 180 2.07 3.55 8.26
N LEU A 181 2.47 3.16 7.05
CA LEU A 181 2.16 3.94 5.85
C LEU A 181 0.67 3.88 5.49
N VAL A 182 0.04 2.71 5.61
CA VAL A 182 -1.40 2.54 5.42
C VAL A 182 -2.18 3.35 6.47
N ASP A 183 -1.76 3.32 7.73
CA ASP A 183 -2.36 4.14 8.80
C ASP A 183 -2.22 5.64 8.51
N ALA A 184 -1.08 6.08 7.99
CA ALA A 184 -0.88 7.46 7.56
C ALA A 184 -1.88 7.87 6.47
N ILE A 185 -2.18 6.99 5.50
CA ILE A 185 -3.20 7.24 4.46
C ILE A 185 -4.60 7.27 5.09
N ILE A 186 -4.98 6.24 5.83
CA ILE A 186 -6.31 6.12 6.45
C ILE A 186 -6.59 7.27 7.42
N SER A 187 -5.57 7.79 8.08
CA SER A 187 -5.71 8.94 8.98
C SER A 187 -6.15 10.23 8.27
N THR A 188 -6.07 10.30 6.93
CA THR A 188 -6.45 11.50 6.17
C THR A 188 -7.94 11.62 5.91
N GLY A 189 -8.71 10.53 6.02
CA GLY A 189 -10.14 10.52 5.79
C GLY A 189 -10.74 9.12 5.92
N ASP A 190 -12.03 8.98 5.71
CA ASP A 190 -12.73 7.68 5.67
C ASP A 190 -13.00 7.18 4.23
N GLY A 191 -12.68 8.01 3.22
CA GLY A 191 -12.91 7.72 1.81
C GLY A 191 -14.39 7.69 1.40
N CYS A 192 -15.32 8.08 2.27
CA CYS A 192 -16.77 7.94 1.99
C CYS A 192 -17.36 9.08 1.17
N THR A 193 -16.75 10.25 1.21
CA THR A 193 -17.16 11.45 0.46
C THR A 193 -15.93 12.18 -0.11
N PRO A 194 -16.11 13.04 -1.13
CA PRO A 194 -15.02 13.86 -1.63
C PRO A 194 -14.31 14.71 -0.55
N GLU A 195 -15.07 15.20 0.44
CA GLU A 195 -14.54 16.03 1.53
C GLU A 195 -13.71 15.20 2.53
N THR A 196 -13.96 13.91 2.63
CA THR A 196 -13.25 12.96 3.51
C THR A 196 -12.46 11.92 2.71
N ALA A 197 -12.12 12.24 1.45
CA ALA A 197 -11.33 11.40 0.57
C ALA A 197 -9.95 11.10 1.18
N TRP A 198 -9.39 9.93 0.88
CA TRP A 198 -8.03 9.61 1.26
C TRP A 198 -7.01 10.39 0.42
N TYR A 199 -6.02 10.94 1.09
CA TYR A 199 -4.90 11.61 0.42
C TYR A 199 -3.81 10.60 0.09
N ILE A 200 -3.60 10.35 -1.19
CA ILE A 200 -2.57 9.45 -1.70
C ILE A 200 -1.52 10.22 -2.50
N ILE A 201 -0.25 9.83 -2.37
CA ILE A 201 0.86 10.48 -3.08
C ILE A 201 1.18 9.78 -4.41
N GLU A 202 0.74 8.54 -4.60
CA GLU A 202 0.89 7.79 -5.85
C GLU A 202 -0.44 7.12 -6.20
N PRO A 203 -0.93 7.18 -7.45
CA PRO A 203 -2.22 6.59 -7.83
C PRO A 203 -2.31 5.09 -7.53
N VAL A 204 -1.19 4.37 -7.56
CA VAL A 204 -1.13 2.94 -7.25
C VAL A 204 -1.48 2.64 -5.79
N HIS A 205 -1.21 3.56 -4.87
CA HIS A 205 -1.49 3.37 -3.45
C HIS A 205 -2.99 3.23 -3.15
N ALA A 206 -3.89 3.77 -4.00
CA ALA A 206 -5.32 3.55 -3.85
C ALA A 206 -5.66 2.05 -3.92
N TYR A 207 -5.11 1.35 -4.92
CA TYR A 207 -5.31 -0.09 -5.07
C TYR A 207 -4.61 -0.91 -3.98
N ASP A 208 -3.42 -0.49 -3.57
CA ASP A 208 -2.68 -1.17 -2.49
C ASP A 208 -3.39 -1.04 -1.14
N LEU A 209 -3.97 0.14 -0.87
CA LEU A 209 -4.83 0.38 0.29
C LEU A 209 -6.08 -0.50 0.25
N LEU A 210 -6.81 -0.53 -0.87
CA LEU A 210 -8.01 -1.34 -1.04
C LEU A 210 -7.72 -2.83 -0.86
N ASN A 211 -6.62 -3.33 -1.42
CA ASN A 211 -6.17 -4.70 -1.22
C ASN A 211 -5.87 -5.00 0.27
N THR A 212 -5.27 -4.05 0.98
CA THR A 212 -5.01 -4.18 2.42
C THR A 212 -6.31 -4.20 3.24
N LEU A 213 -7.33 -3.48 2.79
CA LEU A 213 -8.68 -3.51 3.37
C LEU A 213 -9.49 -4.76 2.97
N GLY A 214 -8.94 -5.64 2.15
CA GLY A 214 -9.60 -6.88 1.72
C GLY A 214 -10.73 -6.68 0.72
N VAL A 215 -10.72 -5.59 -0.04
CA VAL A 215 -11.71 -5.29 -1.08
C VAL A 215 -11.07 -5.29 -2.47
N ILE A 216 -11.87 -5.58 -3.48
CA ILE A 216 -11.42 -5.67 -4.88
C ILE A 216 -12.00 -4.48 -5.65
N ALA A 217 -11.12 -3.69 -6.28
CA ALA A 217 -11.54 -2.61 -7.16
C ALA A 217 -12.17 -3.17 -8.44
N GLU A 218 -13.36 -2.67 -8.79
CA GLU A 218 -14.09 -3.08 -9.99
C GLU A 218 -14.04 -2.01 -11.08
N SER A 219 -14.36 -0.79 -10.73
CA SER A 219 -14.39 0.34 -11.66
C SER A 219 -13.76 1.58 -11.05
N TYR A 220 -13.39 2.48 -11.92
CA TYR A 220 -12.74 3.74 -11.61
C TYR A 220 -13.44 4.85 -12.40
N ASP A 221 -13.81 5.92 -11.72
CA ASP A 221 -14.37 7.12 -12.29
C ASP A 221 -13.64 8.37 -11.78
N PHE A 222 -13.28 9.27 -12.68
CA PHE A 222 -12.73 10.56 -12.27
C PHE A 222 -13.87 11.53 -11.93
N CYS A 223 -13.85 12.03 -10.69
CA CYS A 223 -14.78 13.02 -10.19
C CYS A 223 -14.12 14.41 -10.12
N PRO A 224 -14.49 15.34 -11.03
CA PRO A 224 -13.93 16.68 -10.99
C PRO A 224 -14.16 17.39 -9.63
N PRO A 225 -13.21 18.23 -9.18
CA PRO A 225 -12.03 18.71 -9.93
C PRO A 225 -10.78 17.85 -9.78
N CYS A 226 -10.68 16.91 -8.83
CA CYS A 226 -9.43 16.23 -8.51
C CYS A 226 -9.60 14.92 -7.70
N TYR A 227 -10.78 14.32 -7.73
CA TYR A 227 -11.04 13.08 -6.98
C TYR A 227 -11.11 11.88 -7.92
N ASP A 228 -10.66 10.76 -7.41
CA ASP A 228 -10.86 9.46 -8.01
C ASP A 228 -11.90 8.71 -7.19
N TYR A 229 -12.93 8.18 -7.84
CA TYR A 229 -13.92 7.31 -7.21
C TYR A 229 -13.67 5.88 -7.66
N ILE A 230 -13.47 4.99 -6.70
CA ILE A 230 -13.23 3.57 -6.96
C ILE A 230 -14.38 2.76 -6.38
N GLN A 231 -15.13 2.12 -7.26
CA GLN A 231 -16.13 1.14 -6.86
C GLN A 231 -15.45 -0.17 -6.54
N VAL A 232 -15.83 -0.77 -5.42
CA VAL A 232 -15.25 -2.01 -4.91
C VAL A 232 -16.35 -3.00 -4.55
N TYR A 233 -16.00 -4.29 -4.56
CA TYR A 233 -16.77 -5.33 -3.93
C TYR A 233 -16.02 -5.90 -2.73
N ASP A 234 -16.75 -6.15 -1.65
CA ASP A 234 -16.22 -6.96 -0.56
C ASP A 234 -16.23 -8.46 -0.95
N LEU A 235 -15.61 -9.29 -0.12
CA LEU A 235 -15.48 -10.73 -0.36
C LEU A 235 -16.83 -11.48 -0.42
N ILE A 236 -17.93 -10.85 0.01
CA ILE A 236 -19.30 -11.40 -0.02
C ILE A 236 -20.17 -10.73 -1.09
N GLY A 237 -19.59 -9.87 -1.93
CA GLY A 237 -20.21 -9.29 -3.11
C GLY A 237 -21.04 -8.03 -2.87
N ASN A 238 -20.89 -7.36 -1.71
CA ASN A 238 -21.52 -6.05 -1.52
C ASN A 238 -20.71 -4.96 -2.22
N ALA A 239 -21.41 -4.13 -3.00
CA ALA A 239 -20.79 -2.99 -3.64
C ALA A 239 -20.65 -1.81 -2.65
N ARG A 240 -19.49 -1.17 -2.69
CA ARG A 240 -19.19 0.11 -2.00
C ARG A 240 -18.34 0.98 -2.94
N GLY A 241 -18.17 2.25 -2.58
CA GLY A 241 -17.28 3.14 -3.29
C GLY A 241 -16.46 3.99 -2.33
N PHE A 242 -15.25 4.34 -2.77
CA PHE A 242 -14.32 5.17 -2.00
C PHE A 242 -13.74 6.29 -2.86
N TYR A 243 -13.48 7.43 -2.23
CA TYR A 243 -12.84 8.61 -2.80
C TYR A 243 -11.42 8.78 -2.30
#